data_f2d8a82dfcdbc1d462772b23a5771683
#
_entry.id   f2d8a82dfcdbc1d462772b23a5771683
#
_cell.length_a   1.000
_cell.length_b   1.000
_cell.length_c   1.000
_cell.angle_alpha   90.00
_cell.angle_beta   90.00
_cell.angle_gamma   90.00
#
_symmetry.space_group_name_H-M   'P 1'
#
loop_
_entity.id
_entity.type
_entity.pdbx_description
1 polymer ?
#
loop_
_entity_poly.entity_id
_entity_poly.type
_entity_poly.pdbx_seq_one_letter_code
_entity_poly.pdbx_strand_id
1 'polypeptide(L)'
;VNQFTSSELKNNGIPTLNEVLELVNQNCFINIELKGKETAKLVAEVLEFYTSNKNWNYNDFLVSSFDWKMLKEVHLLNPKIRIGVLTEESIKVALAFAKKINAFSIHPEYRLLSKEDVALLQENGFKVYPWTVNSAEDIQKIKSFNVNGIISDYPDKI
;
A
#
# COMPACT_ATOMS: atom_id res chain seq x y z
N VAL A 1 -19.09 3.82 1.12
CA VAL A 1 -18.21 5.01 1.11
C VAL A 1 -18.38 5.78 -0.20
N ASN A 2 -18.29 5.16 -1.38
CA ASN A 2 -18.37 5.83 -2.69
C ASN A 2 -19.70 6.56 -3.00
N GLN A 3 -20.71 6.44 -2.15
CA GLN A 3 -22.03 7.08 -2.30
C GLN A 3 -22.23 8.28 -1.36
N PHE A 4 -21.23 8.58 -0.52
CA PHE A 4 -21.30 9.64 0.48
C PHE A 4 -20.41 10.82 0.10
N THR A 5 -20.86 12.01 0.41
CA THR A 5 -20.05 13.23 0.33
C THR A 5 -19.03 13.29 1.47
N SER A 6 -17.99 14.10 1.33
CA SER A 6 -17.00 14.32 2.41
C SER A 6 -17.64 14.78 3.71
N SER A 7 -18.68 15.63 3.63
CA SER A 7 -19.41 16.11 4.80
C SER A 7 -20.17 14.99 5.51
N GLU A 8 -20.83 14.10 4.76
CA GLU A 8 -21.54 12.96 5.33
C GLU A 8 -20.57 11.97 5.97
N LEU A 9 -19.42 11.72 5.35
CA LEU A 9 -18.39 10.84 5.92
C LEU A 9 -17.85 11.42 7.23
N LYS A 10 -17.57 12.72 7.27
CA LYS A 10 -17.13 13.43 8.47
C LYS A 10 -18.15 13.37 9.60
N ASN A 11 -19.43 13.57 9.29
CA ASN A 11 -20.52 13.45 10.27
C ASN A 11 -20.65 12.03 10.84
N ASN A 12 -20.18 11.02 10.13
CA ASN A 12 -20.12 9.62 10.58
C ASN A 12 -18.76 9.24 11.22
N GLY A 13 -17.93 10.22 11.57
CA GLY A 13 -16.67 10.00 12.26
C GLY A 13 -15.56 9.39 11.37
N ILE A 14 -15.69 9.43 10.04
CA ILE A 14 -14.68 8.94 9.12
C ILE A 14 -13.71 10.10 8.83
N PRO A 15 -12.43 9.98 9.21
CA PRO A 15 -11.45 11.04 9.02
C PRO A 15 -11.07 11.20 7.53
N THR A 16 -10.69 12.40 7.17
CA THR A 16 -10.04 12.68 5.89
C THR A 16 -8.58 12.20 5.90
N LEU A 17 -7.97 12.04 4.72
CA LEU A 17 -6.54 11.72 4.62
C LEU A 17 -5.68 12.76 5.35
N ASN A 18 -5.99 14.06 5.23
CA ASN A 18 -5.27 15.12 5.92
C ASN A 18 -5.33 14.96 7.46
N GLU A 19 -6.51 14.68 8.01
CA GLU A 19 -6.68 14.46 9.45
C GLU A 19 -5.87 13.24 9.93
N VAL A 20 -5.79 12.17 9.13
CA VAL A 20 -4.94 11.00 9.43
C VAL A 20 -3.45 11.37 9.39
N LEU A 21 -3.01 12.11 8.38
CA LEU A 21 -1.61 12.54 8.26
C LEU A 21 -1.19 13.45 9.43
N GLU A 22 -2.04 14.41 9.81
CA GLU A 22 -1.78 15.28 10.97
C GLU A 22 -1.73 14.48 12.28
N LEU A 23 -2.61 13.48 12.45
CA LEU A 23 -2.61 12.61 13.63
C LEU A 23 -1.34 11.75 13.71
N VAL A 24 -0.93 11.14 12.61
CA VAL A 24 0.26 10.28 12.54
C VAL A 24 1.53 11.09 12.74
N ASN A 25 1.58 12.31 12.23
CA ASN A 25 2.68 13.27 12.42
C ASN A 25 4.08 12.62 12.26
N GLN A 26 4.28 11.88 11.18
CA GLN A 26 5.54 11.20 10.81
C GLN A 26 6.01 10.09 11.80
N ASN A 27 5.17 9.68 12.76
CA ASN A 27 5.55 8.66 13.74
C ASN A 27 5.59 7.23 13.17
N CYS A 28 5.02 7.01 11.98
CA CYS A 28 5.10 5.74 11.27
C CYS A 28 4.97 5.92 9.75
N PHE A 29 5.40 4.90 9.02
CA PHE A 29 5.18 4.75 7.60
C PHE A 29 3.69 4.52 7.28
N ILE A 30 3.16 5.17 6.24
CA ILE A 30 1.75 5.11 5.89
C ILE A 30 1.56 4.44 4.53
N ASN A 31 0.75 3.38 4.50
CA ASN A 31 0.24 2.78 3.28
C ASN A 31 -1.17 3.31 2.97
N ILE A 32 -1.34 3.98 1.82
CA ILE A 32 -2.61 4.55 1.36
C ILE A 32 -3.15 3.66 0.25
N GLU A 33 -4.22 2.91 0.54
CA GLU A 33 -4.85 2.07 -0.46
C GLU A 33 -5.91 2.85 -1.26
N LEU A 34 -5.74 2.91 -2.57
CA LEU A 34 -6.70 3.53 -3.48
C LEU A 34 -7.82 2.53 -3.82
N LYS A 35 -9.05 2.84 -3.40
CA LYS A 35 -10.27 2.04 -3.68
C LYS A 35 -11.30 2.80 -4.52
N GLY A 36 -11.31 4.12 -4.43
CA GLY A 36 -12.22 4.99 -5.18
C GLY A 36 -11.69 5.32 -6.56
N LYS A 37 -12.59 5.46 -7.54
CA LYS A 37 -12.23 5.99 -8.85
C LYS A 37 -11.70 7.42 -8.72
N GLU A 38 -10.77 7.80 -9.61
CA GLU A 38 -10.23 9.17 -9.70
C GLU A 38 -9.51 9.69 -8.44
N THR A 39 -9.15 8.80 -7.49
CA THR A 39 -8.43 9.20 -6.28
C THR A 39 -6.92 9.36 -6.48
N ALA A 40 -6.36 8.84 -7.56
CA ALA A 40 -4.92 8.86 -7.83
C ALA A 40 -4.35 10.28 -7.83
N LYS A 41 -4.99 11.20 -8.56
CA LYS A 41 -4.57 12.61 -8.65
C LYS A 41 -4.69 13.31 -7.30
N LEU A 42 -5.82 13.18 -6.61
CA LEU A 42 -6.06 13.82 -5.30
C LEU A 42 -5.04 13.37 -4.25
N VAL A 43 -4.73 12.07 -4.21
CA VAL A 43 -3.72 11.53 -3.28
C VAL A 43 -2.33 12.05 -3.65
N ALA A 44 -1.94 12.05 -4.93
CA ALA A 44 -0.65 12.58 -5.36
C ALA A 44 -0.48 14.06 -4.98
N GLU A 45 -1.51 14.90 -5.15
CA GLU A 45 -1.51 16.33 -4.76
C GLU A 45 -1.37 16.49 -3.23
N VAL A 46 -2.06 15.68 -2.43
CA VAL A 46 -1.92 15.71 -0.96
C VAL A 46 -0.49 15.34 -0.56
N LEU A 47 0.09 14.26 -1.11
CA LEU A 47 1.44 13.85 -0.77
C LEU A 47 2.48 14.88 -1.19
N GLU A 48 2.31 15.53 -2.33
CA GLU A 48 3.17 16.64 -2.76
C GLU A 48 3.08 17.83 -1.80
N PHE A 49 1.87 18.21 -1.36
CA PHE A 49 1.68 19.27 -0.37
C PHE A 49 2.40 18.95 0.94
N TYR A 50 2.24 17.74 1.49
CA TYR A 50 2.86 17.35 2.75
C TYR A 50 4.39 17.27 2.66
N THR A 51 4.92 16.77 1.55
CA THR A 51 6.38 16.71 1.36
C THR A 51 7.01 18.07 1.10
N SER A 52 6.27 19.01 0.49
CA SER A 52 6.78 20.35 0.20
C SER A 52 6.61 21.34 1.35
N ASN A 53 5.58 21.16 2.21
CA ASN A 53 5.17 22.19 3.18
C ASN A 53 5.14 21.71 4.64
N LYS A 54 5.19 20.40 4.89
CA LYS A 54 5.00 19.81 6.23
C LYS A 54 6.16 18.92 6.68
N ASN A 55 7.33 19.03 6.05
CA ASN A 55 8.54 18.26 6.34
C ASN A 55 8.39 16.72 6.24
N TRP A 56 7.36 16.23 5.57
CA TRP A 56 7.24 14.81 5.25
C TRP A 56 8.19 14.44 4.11
N ASN A 57 8.58 13.16 4.05
CA ASN A 57 9.38 12.60 2.96
C ASN A 57 8.53 11.63 2.13
N TYR A 58 8.79 11.51 0.82
CA TYR A 58 8.14 10.48 0.00
C TYR A 58 8.40 9.06 0.51
N ASN A 59 9.48 8.86 1.26
CA ASN A 59 9.78 7.58 1.90
C ASN A 59 8.84 7.23 3.05
N ASP A 60 8.07 8.17 3.58
CA ASP A 60 7.10 7.94 4.65
C ASP A 60 5.76 7.42 4.11
N PHE A 61 5.62 7.36 2.79
CA PHE A 61 4.40 6.98 2.12
C PHE A 61 4.56 5.78 1.19
N LEU A 62 3.49 5.04 1.06
CA LEU A 62 3.28 4.03 0.05
C LEU A 62 1.85 4.17 -0.48
N VAL A 63 1.65 4.14 -1.78
CA VAL A 63 0.33 4.11 -2.39
C VAL A 63 0.10 2.74 -3.01
N SER A 64 -0.95 2.05 -2.58
CA SER A 64 -1.28 0.72 -3.08
C SER A 64 -2.68 0.65 -3.70
N SER A 65 -2.91 -0.30 -4.59
CA SER A 65 -4.23 -0.56 -5.18
C SER A 65 -4.29 -1.92 -5.88
N PHE A 66 -5.51 -2.47 -5.95
CA PHE A 66 -5.87 -3.52 -6.89
C PHE A 66 -6.13 -2.98 -8.32
N ASP A 67 -6.52 -1.72 -8.43
CA ASP A 67 -6.62 -1.07 -9.75
C ASP A 67 -5.24 -0.55 -10.20
N TRP A 68 -4.57 -1.39 -10.97
CA TRP A 68 -3.23 -1.08 -11.47
C TRP A 68 -3.19 0.09 -12.47
N LYS A 69 -4.35 0.50 -13.04
CA LYS A 69 -4.43 1.71 -13.87
C LYS A 69 -4.22 2.95 -12.99
N MET A 70 -4.82 2.97 -11.80
CA MET A 70 -4.58 4.05 -10.84
C MET A 70 -3.12 4.10 -10.37
N LEU A 71 -2.49 2.95 -10.15
CA LEU A 71 -1.05 2.91 -9.80
C LEU A 71 -0.17 3.48 -10.91
N LYS A 72 -0.48 3.16 -12.16
CA LYS A 72 0.21 3.75 -13.32
C LYS A 72 -0.01 5.27 -13.38
N GLU A 73 -1.21 5.74 -13.11
CA GLU A 73 -1.54 7.17 -13.04
C GLU A 73 -0.72 7.88 -11.95
N VAL A 74 -0.68 7.34 -10.72
CA VAL A 74 0.15 7.88 -9.62
C VAL A 74 1.62 7.96 -10.05
N HIS A 75 2.16 6.90 -10.66
CA HIS A 75 3.54 6.88 -11.15
C HIS A 75 3.83 7.96 -12.20
N LEU A 76 2.89 8.20 -13.11
CA LEU A 76 3.03 9.25 -14.13
C LEU A 76 2.91 10.66 -13.54
N LEU A 77 2.06 10.86 -12.53
CA LEU A 77 1.89 12.14 -11.85
C LEU A 77 3.12 12.49 -11.00
N ASN A 78 3.63 11.54 -10.26
CA ASN A 78 4.82 11.76 -9.41
C ASN A 78 5.60 10.44 -9.19
N PRO A 79 6.70 10.21 -9.92
CA PRO A 79 7.49 8.98 -9.81
C PRO A 79 8.26 8.82 -8.49
N LYS A 80 8.27 9.84 -7.61
CA LYS A 80 8.88 9.76 -6.27
C LYS A 80 7.97 9.02 -5.28
N ILE A 81 6.68 8.93 -5.56
CA ILE A 81 5.72 8.20 -4.71
C ILE A 81 6.00 6.70 -4.84
N ARG A 82 6.26 6.05 -3.72
CA ARG A 82 6.42 4.60 -3.68
C ARG A 82 5.09 3.91 -3.97
N ILE A 83 5.12 2.85 -4.77
CA ILE A 83 3.94 2.11 -5.21
C ILE A 83 4.00 0.68 -4.72
N GLY A 84 2.86 0.20 -4.16
CA GLY A 84 2.60 -1.17 -3.78
C GLY A 84 1.55 -1.82 -4.69
N VAL A 85 1.91 -2.92 -5.33
CA VAL A 85 1.02 -3.64 -6.25
C VAL A 85 0.25 -4.71 -5.46
N LEU A 86 -1.05 -4.48 -5.23
CA LEU A 86 -1.94 -5.48 -4.64
C LEU A 86 -2.33 -6.54 -5.68
N THR A 87 -2.34 -7.82 -5.26
CA THR A 87 -2.79 -8.94 -6.11
C THR A 87 -3.43 -10.06 -5.30
N GLU A 88 -4.52 -10.61 -5.83
CA GLU A 88 -5.22 -11.78 -5.33
C GLU A 88 -5.32 -12.91 -6.38
N GLU A 89 -4.61 -12.78 -7.51
CA GLU A 89 -4.68 -13.72 -8.62
C GLU A 89 -3.33 -14.36 -8.96
N SER A 90 -2.33 -13.57 -9.37
CA SER A 90 -1.07 -14.10 -9.91
C SER A 90 0.15 -13.28 -9.52
N ILE A 91 1.04 -13.90 -8.78
CA ILE A 91 2.35 -13.33 -8.41
C ILE A 91 3.18 -12.97 -9.65
N LYS A 92 3.18 -13.82 -10.68
CA LYS A 92 3.97 -13.59 -11.90
C LYS A 92 3.46 -12.39 -12.70
N VAL A 93 2.14 -12.22 -12.79
CA VAL A 93 1.54 -11.08 -13.49
C VAL A 93 1.79 -9.79 -12.71
N ALA A 94 1.65 -9.83 -11.38
CA ALA A 94 1.96 -8.69 -10.51
C ALA A 94 3.44 -8.29 -10.61
N LEU A 95 4.37 -9.25 -10.62
CA LEU A 95 5.80 -9.00 -10.81
C LEU A 95 6.08 -8.32 -12.15
N ALA A 96 5.47 -8.81 -13.23
CA ALA A 96 5.67 -8.22 -14.56
C ALA A 96 5.15 -6.77 -14.63
N PHE A 97 4.03 -6.48 -13.97
CA PHE A 97 3.49 -5.12 -13.88
C PHE A 97 4.36 -4.23 -12.98
N ALA A 98 4.74 -4.71 -11.79
CA ALA A 98 5.58 -3.97 -10.84
C ALA A 98 6.91 -3.51 -11.46
N LYS A 99 7.54 -4.37 -12.29
CA LYS A 99 8.74 -4.00 -13.06
C LYS A 99 8.49 -2.83 -14.02
N LYS A 100 7.34 -2.80 -14.70
CA LYS A 100 7.02 -1.76 -15.70
C LYS A 100 6.86 -0.36 -15.10
N ILE A 101 6.41 -0.29 -13.84
CA ILE A 101 6.18 0.99 -13.16
C ILE A 101 7.21 1.26 -12.07
N ASN A 102 8.26 0.47 -12.00
CA ASN A 102 9.31 0.57 -10.96
C ASN A 102 8.69 0.63 -9.54
N ALA A 103 7.75 -0.29 -9.25
CA ALA A 103 7.09 -0.34 -7.96
C ALA A 103 8.06 -0.61 -6.81
N PHE A 104 7.72 -0.18 -5.61
CA PHE A 104 8.50 -0.44 -4.40
C PHE A 104 8.22 -1.82 -3.80
N SER A 105 6.96 -2.26 -3.86
CA SER A 105 6.52 -3.48 -3.21
C SER A 105 5.40 -4.20 -3.96
N ILE A 106 5.24 -5.49 -3.65
CA ILE A 106 4.13 -6.32 -4.09
C ILE A 106 3.42 -6.85 -2.86
N HIS A 107 2.09 -6.73 -2.84
CA HIS A 107 1.23 -7.10 -1.73
C HIS A 107 0.29 -8.23 -2.16
N PRO A 108 0.73 -9.48 -2.07
CA PRO A 108 -0.09 -10.63 -2.46
C PRO A 108 -1.08 -11.03 -1.37
N GLU A 109 -2.19 -11.62 -1.77
CA GLU A 109 -3.01 -12.43 -0.87
C GLU A 109 -2.14 -13.59 -0.34
N TYR A 110 -2.07 -13.75 0.97
CA TYR A 110 -1.06 -14.59 1.63
C TYR A 110 -1.16 -16.09 1.29
N ARG A 111 -2.36 -16.58 0.95
CA ARG A 111 -2.58 -18.00 0.58
C ARG A 111 -2.00 -18.36 -0.78
N LEU A 112 -1.82 -17.34 -1.65
CA LEU A 112 -1.16 -17.53 -2.96
C LEU A 112 0.36 -17.61 -2.83
N LEU A 113 0.92 -17.25 -1.67
CA LEU A 113 2.35 -17.02 -1.51
C LEU A 113 3.07 -18.28 -1.04
N SER A 114 4.13 -18.65 -1.76
CA SER A 114 5.11 -19.63 -1.33
C SER A 114 6.41 -18.94 -0.88
N LYS A 115 7.30 -19.70 -0.24
CA LYS A 115 8.63 -19.21 0.14
C LYS A 115 9.47 -18.86 -1.09
N GLU A 116 9.31 -19.62 -2.14
CA GLU A 116 9.98 -19.45 -3.44
C GLU A 116 9.50 -18.18 -4.14
N ASP A 117 8.19 -17.86 -4.04
CA ASP A 117 7.65 -16.61 -4.56
C ASP A 117 8.24 -15.41 -3.83
N VAL A 118 8.36 -15.47 -2.50
CA VAL A 118 8.98 -14.40 -1.71
C VAL A 118 10.42 -14.17 -2.16
N ALA A 119 11.21 -15.25 -2.28
CA ALA A 119 12.59 -15.17 -2.74
C ALA A 119 12.66 -14.54 -4.15
N LEU A 120 11.83 -15.01 -5.08
CA LEU A 120 11.76 -14.48 -6.44
C LEU A 120 11.45 -12.97 -6.46
N LEU A 121 10.47 -12.51 -5.67
CA LEU A 121 10.11 -11.10 -5.61
C LEU A 121 11.23 -10.24 -5.03
N GLN A 122 11.86 -10.71 -3.95
CA GLN A 122 12.97 -10.02 -3.28
C GLN A 122 14.25 -9.97 -4.14
N GLU A 123 14.59 -11.04 -4.85
CA GLU A 123 15.69 -11.09 -5.82
C GLU A 123 15.50 -10.09 -6.98
N ASN A 124 14.23 -9.78 -7.30
CA ASN A 124 13.90 -8.75 -8.28
C ASN A 124 13.82 -7.32 -7.66
N GLY A 125 14.19 -7.16 -6.39
CA GLY A 125 14.29 -5.87 -5.70
C GLY A 125 13.01 -5.39 -5.04
N PHE A 126 11.93 -6.17 -5.04
CA PHE A 126 10.65 -5.77 -4.46
C PHE A 126 10.54 -6.15 -2.98
N LYS A 127 9.93 -5.27 -2.18
CA LYS A 127 9.45 -5.63 -0.85
C LYS A 127 8.17 -6.43 -0.94
N VAL A 128 7.94 -7.34 0.01
CA VAL A 128 6.78 -8.24 0.02
C VAL A 128 5.98 -8.04 1.30
N TYR A 129 4.71 -7.61 1.15
CA TYR A 129 3.78 -7.34 2.24
C TYR A 129 2.47 -8.10 2.04
N PRO A 130 2.40 -9.39 2.42
CA PRO A 130 1.19 -10.19 2.27
C PRO A 130 0.05 -9.72 3.17
N TRP A 131 -1.19 -9.90 2.72
CA TRP A 131 -2.45 -9.47 3.36
C TRP A 131 -3.54 -10.54 3.23
N THR A 132 -4.59 -10.52 4.05
CA THR A 132 -4.65 -10.02 5.41
C THR A 132 -4.40 -11.21 6.34
N VAL A 133 -3.32 -11.23 7.07
CA VAL A 133 -2.87 -12.38 7.87
C VAL A 133 -3.24 -12.17 9.33
N ASN A 134 -4.24 -12.90 9.82
CA ASN A 134 -4.84 -12.66 11.13
C ASN A 134 -4.65 -13.78 12.15
N SER A 135 -4.54 -15.05 11.70
CA SER A 135 -4.35 -16.16 12.63
C SER A 135 -2.91 -16.30 13.08
N ALA A 136 -2.69 -16.73 14.33
CA ALA A 136 -1.34 -16.92 14.85
C ALA A 136 -0.53 -17.94 14.02
N GLU A 137 -1.21 -19.00 13.52
CA GLU A 137 -0.60 -20.03 12.70
C GLU A 137 -0.13 -19.44 11.36
N ASP A 138 -1.00 -18.69 10.66
CA ASP A 138 -0.66 -18.06 9.39
C ASP A 138 0.43 -17.00 9.57
N ILE A 139 0.39 -16.21 10.64
CA ILE A 139 1.43 -15.22 10.96
C ILE A 139 2.78 -15.93 11.09
N GLN A 140 2.87 -17.03 11.86
CA GLN A 140 4.12 -17.77 12.00
C GLN A 140 4.60 -18.39 10.69
N LYS A 141 3.68 -18.96 9.91
CA LYS A 141 3.95 -19.48 8.58
C LYS A 141 4.54 -18.41 7.66
N ILE A 142 3.87 -17.27 7.55
CA ILE A 142 4.29 -16.17 6.68
C ILE A 142 5.60 -15.54 7.13
N LYS A 143 5.83 -15.41 8.45
CA LYS A 143 7.14 -14.99 8.98
C LYS A 143 8.27 -15.94 8.55
N SER A 144 8.00 -17.25 8.49
CA SER A 144 9.00 -18.24 8.08
C SER A 144 9.44 -18.08 6.61
N PHE A 145 8.68 -17.38 5.78
CA PHE A 145 9.03 -17.04 4.39
C PHE A 145 9.98 -15.85 4.28
N ASN A 146 10.30 -15.17 5.40
CA ASN A 146 11.17 -13.99 5.46
C ASN A 146 10.64 -12.79 4.65
N VAL A 147 9.32 -12.55 4.73
CA VAL A 147 8.66 -11.36 4.15
C VAL A 147 9.14 -10.06 4.78
N ASN A 148 8.96 -8.92 4.12
CA ASN A 148 9.40 -7.62 4.61
C ASN A 148 8.45 -6.99 5.64
N GLY A 149 7.23 -7.47 5.72
CA GLY A 149 6.21 -7.09 6.70
C GLY A 149 4.92 -7.85 6.43
N ILE A 150 3.95 -7.71 7.31
CA ILE A 150 2.66 -8.38 7.24
C ILE A 150 1.56 -7.33 7.40
N ILE A 151 0.53 -7.41 6.55
CA ILE A 151 -0.69 -6.60 6.71
C ILE A 151 -1.71 -7.44 7.47
N SER A 152 -2.15 -6.95 8.64
CA SER A 152 -3.05 -7.63 9.57
C SER A 152 -4.05 -6.66 10.18
N ASP A 153 -5.23 -7.15 10.54
CA ASP A 153 -6.20 -6.41 11.36
C ASP A 153 -5.80 -6.42 12.85
N TYR A 154 -4.83 -7.26 13.24
CA TYR A 154 -4.35 -7.45 14.61
C TYR A 154 -2.83 -7.24 14.70
N PRO A 155 -2.33 -6.01 14.55
CA PRO A 155 -0.90 -5.73 14.53
C PRO A 155 -0.20 -6.06 15.86
N ASP A 156 -0.94 -6.09 16.97
CA ASP A 156 -0.48 -6.48 18.30
C ASP A 156 -0.11 -7.97 18.39
N LYS A 157 -0.52 -8.80 17.41
CA LYS A 157 -0.21 -10.24 17.36
C LYS A 157 0.98 -10.58 16.46
N ILE A 158 1.55 -9.59 15.76
CA ILE A 158 2.66 -9.80 14.82
C ILE A 158 4.02 -9.80 15.49
#